data_d4dc519d3124914fa8695131a3d576cf
#
_entry.id   d4dc519d3124914fa8695131a3d576cf
#
_cell.length_a   1.000
_cell.length_b   1.000
_cell.length_c   1.000
_cell.angle_alpha   90.00
_cell.angle_beta   90.00
_cell.angle_gamma   90.00
#
_symmetry.space_group_name_H-M   'P 1'
#
loop_
_entity.id
_entity.type
_entity.pdbx_description
1 polymer ?
#
loop_
_entity_poly.entity_id
_entity_poly.type
_entity_poly.pdbx_seq_one_letter_code
_entity_poly.pdbx_strand_id
1 'polypeptide(L)'
;MVYKIADNIISPLGMTTEQNYQAVKRGESALKYHATKWDIPKPFTASVFSEAQNQEMAVAGLTRFESMVFCSVRQALAGTDFDIAAKNVVFILSSTKANVELLGSEEARPDVLNPGESAARIAKKLGITTSPVLKTSSFSTFATY
;
A
#
# COMPACT_ATOMS: atom_id res chain seq x y z
N MET A 1 22.23 -13.06 10.77
CA MET A 1 20.98 -13.83 10.56
C MET A 1 19.84 -12.83 10.42
N VAL A 2 18.95 -13.01 9.44
CA VAL A 2 17.79 -12.11 9.20
C VAL A 2 16.53 -12.86 9.59
N TYR A 3 15.64 -12.21 10.33
CA TYR A 3 14.36 -12.78 10.74
C TYR A 3 13.20 -11.94 10.21
N LYS A 4 12.12 -12.62 9.79
CA LYS A 4 10.82 -11.99 9.56
C LYS A 4 10.07 -11.97 10.90
N ILE A 5 9.67 -10.80 11.37
CA ILE A 5 8.92 -10.62 12.62
C ILE A 5 7.42 -10.69 12.34
N ALA A 6 6.97 -9.99 11.29
CA ALA A 6 5.56 -9.89 10.94
C ALA A 6 5.39 -9.62 9.45
N ASP A 7 4.18 -9.77 8.96
CA ASP A 7 3.77 -9.37 7.61
C ASP A 7 2.31 -8.95 7.59
N ASN A 8 1.92 -8.27 6.52
CA ASN A 8 0.52 -8.04 6.18
C ASN A 8 0.33 -7.89 4.67
N ILE A 9 -0.81 -8.35 4.18
CA ILE A 9 -1.27 -8.19 2.81
C ILE A 9 -2.63 -7.50 2.84
N ILE A 10 -2.75 -6.39 2.13
CA ILE A 10 -4.02 -5.72 1.86
C ILE A 10 -4.38 -5.92 0.39
N SER A 11 -5.54 -6.48 0.14
CA SER A 11 -6.10 -6.63 -1.20
C SER A 11 -7.62 -6.58 -1.15
N PRO A 12 -8.31 -6.53 -2.30
CA PRO A 12 -9.78 -6.64 -2.32
C PRO A 12 -10.34 -7.96 -1.75
N LEU A 13 -9.51 -8.98 -1.53
CA LEU A 13 -9.88 -10.23 -0.86
C LEU A 13 -9.84 -10.13 0.67
N GLY A 14 -9.08 -9.18 1.22
CA GLY A 14 -8.97 -9.02 2.67
C GLY A 14 -7.93 -7.98 3.08
N MET A 15 -8.04 -7.54 4.32
CA MET A 15 -7.20 -6.51 4.92
C MET A 15 -6.00 -7.08 5.67
N THR A 16 -5.93 -8.41 5.81
CA THR A 16 -4.85 -9.10 6.52
C THR A 16 -4.29 -10.26 5.69
N THR A 17 -3.06 -10.69 5.98
CA THR A 17 -2.45 -11.87 5.37
C THR A 17 -3.34 -13.10 5.53
N GLU A 18 -3.91 -13.32 6.72
CA GLU A 18 -4.77 -14.46 6.98
C GLU A 18 -6.05 -14.44 6.16
N GLN A 19 -6.73 -13.28 6.07
CA GLN A 19 -7.94 -13.14 5.24
C GLN A 19 -7.65 -13.45 3.77
N ASN A 20 -6.56 -12.90 3.23
CA ASN A 20 -6.12 -13.17 1.86
C ASN A 20 -5.78 -14.65 1.64
N TYR A 21 -5.03 -15.26 2.57
CA TYR A 21 -4.68 -16.66 2.49
C TYR A 21 -5.91 -17.57 2.49
N GLN A 22 -6.87 -17.32 3.38
CA GLN A 22 -8.09 -18.12 3.45
C GLN A 22 -8.97 -17.94 2.22
N ALA A 23 -9.08 -16.72 1.67
CA ALA A 23 -9.82 -16.47 0.43
C ALA A 23 -9.20 -17.26 -0.74
N VAL A 24 -7.88 -17.18 -0.92
CA VAL A 24 -7.16 -17.93 -1.97
C VAL A 24 -7.31 -19.45 -1.76
N LYS A 25 -7.22 -19.93 -0.52
CA LYS A 25 -7.40 -21.35 -0.19
C LYS A 25 -8.80 -21.87 -0.55
N ARG A 26 -9.82 -21.01 -0.48
CA ARG A 26 -11.19 -21.35 -0.93
C ARG A 26 -11.38 -21.18 -2.43
N GLY A 27 -10.36 -20.78 -3.19
CA GLY A 27 -10.45 -20.53 -4.62
C GLY A 27 -11.19 -19.23 -4.96
N GLU A 28 -11.32 -18.30 -4.02
CA GLU A 28 -11.97 -17.00 -4.24
C GLU A 28 -11.10 -16.08 -5.07
N SER A 29 -11.74 -15.29 -5.92
CA SER A 29 -11.11 -14.25 -6.73
C SER A 29 -11.85 -12.93 -6.56
N ALA A 30 -11.11 -11.85 -6.42
CA ALA A 30 -11.67 -10.50 -6.41
C ALA A 30 -11.80 -9.90 -7.82
N LEU A 31 -11.42 -10.63 -8.87
CA LEU A 31 -11.61 -10.20 -10.25
C LEU A 31 -13.11 -10.15 -10.59
N LYS A 32 -13.55 -8.97 -11.03
CA LYS A 32 -14.94 -8.74 -11.47
C LYS A 32 -14.96 -8.10 -12.85
N TYR A 33 -15.97 -8.46 -13.64
CA TYR A 33 -16.23 -7.82 -14.91
C TYR A 33 -16.85 -6.42 -14.69
N HIS A 34 -16.31 -5.44 -15.38
CA HIS A 34 -16.79 -4.06 -15.39
C HIS A 34 -17.18 -3.68 -16.82
N ALA A 35 -18.47 -3.51 -17.07
CA ALA A 35 -18.98 -3.09 -18.39
C ALA A 35 -18.60 -1.64 -18.69
N THR A 36 -18.73 -0.76 -17.67
CA THR A 36 -18.35 0.65 -17.71
C THR A 36 -17.79 1.06 -16.36
N LYS A 37 -16.57 1.55 -16.32
CA LYS A 37 -15.95 2.09 -15.10
C LYS A 37 -14.79 3.01 -15.50
N TRP A 38 -14.61 4.11 -14.78
CA TRP A 38 -13.50 5.06 -14.97
C TRP A 38 -13.39 5.62 -16.40
N ASP A 39 -14.52 5.81 -17.08
CA ASP A 39 -14.61 6.31 -18.47
C ASP A 39 -13.80 5.46 -19.49
N ILE A 40 -13.48 4.22 -19.12
CA ILE A 40 -12.84 3.28 -20.04
C ILE A 40 -13.88 2.83 -21.07
N PRO A 41 -13.62 3.03 -22.39
CA PRO A 41 -14.64 2.82 -23.43
C PRO A 41 -14.92 1.35 -23.72
N LYS A 42 -14.13 0.42 -23.21
CA LYS A 42 -14.29 -1.02 -23.41
C LYS A 42 -14.44 -1.74 -22.07
N PRO A 43 -15.28 -2.79 -22.02
CA PRO A 43 -15.38 -3.64 -20.84
C PRO A 43 -14.03 -4.26 -20.48
N PHE A 44 -13.81 -4.43 -19.19
CA PHE A 44 -12.57 -5.05 -18.67
C PHE A 44 -12.84 -5.82 -17.38
N THR A 45 -11.88 -6.66 -16.99
CA THR A 45 -11.90 -7.38 -15.72
C THR A 45 -10.81 -6.83 -14.80
N ALA A 46 -11.19 -6.47 -13.58
CA ALA A 46 -10.25 -5.95 -12.59
C ALA A 46 -10.65 -6.37 -11.17
N SER A 47 -9.67 -6.41 -10.31
CA SER A 47 -9.83 -6.53 -8.86
C SER A 47 -9.77 -5.13 -8.25
N VAL A 48 -10.87 -4.71 -7.63
CA VAL A 48 -11.05 -3.33 -7.13
C VAL A 48 -11.53 -3.38 -5.68
N PHE A 49 -10.95 -2.55 -4.83
CA PHE A 49 -11.44 -2.36 -3.47
C PHE A 49 -12.88 -1.83 -3.47
N SER A 50 -13.69 -2.31 -2.55
CA SER A 50 -15.02 -1.77 -2.29
C SER A 50 -14.92 -0.40 -1.64
N GLU A 51 -16.01 0.37 -1.70
CA GLU A 51 -16.09 1.66 -1.01
C GLU A 51 -15.91 1.51 0.51
N ALA A 52 -16.50 0.47 1.10
CA ALA A 52 -16.33 0.18 2.52
C ALA A 52 -14.87 -0.07 2.90
N GLN A 53 -14.12 -0.84 2.09
CA GLN A 53 -12.69 -1.07 2.30
C GLN A 53 -11.89 0.23 2.15
N ASN A 54 -12.22 1.07 1.16
CA ASN A 54 -11.55 2.36 0.98
C ASN A 54 -11.79 3.28 2.18
N GLN A 55 -13.01 3.32 2.70
CA GLN A 55 -13.35 4.10 3.89
C GLN A 55 -12.67 3.57 5.16
N GLU A 56 -12.62 2.25 5.34
CA GLU A 56 -11.92 1.61 6.46
C GLU A 56 -10.43 1.94 6.48
N MET A 57 -9.80 2.01 5.30
CA MET A 57 -8.37 2.35 5.17
C MET A 57 -8.10 3.85 5.25
N ALA A 58 -9.10 4.71 5.12
CA ALA A 58 -8.88 6.15 5.00
C ALA A 58 -8.22 6.75 6.25
N VAL A 59 -7.09 7.42 6.06
CA VAL A 59 -6.33 8.10 7.12
C VAL A 59 -6.24 9.59 6.82
N ALA A 60 -6.71 10.41 7.73
CA ALA A 60 -6.69 11.86 7.56
C ALA A 60 -5.27 12.39 7.28
N GLY A 61 -5.12 13.17 6.20
CA GLY A 61 -3.87 13.77 5.76
C GLY A 61 -2.97 12.85 4.94
N LEU A 62 -3.44 11.64 4.59
CA LEU A 62 -2.75 10.73 3.67
C LEU A 62 -3.62 10.50 2.42
N THR A 63 -2.97 10.27 1.28
CA THR A 63 -3.65 9.81 0.07
C THR A 63 -4.15 8.38 0.24
N ARG A 64 -4.95 7.90 -0.70
CA ARG A 64 -5.44 6.51 -0.68
C ARG A 64 -4.29 5.49 -0.68
N PHE A 65 -3.29 5.68 -1.56
CA PHE A 65 -2.08 4.83 -1.58
C PHE A 65 -1.32 4.87 -0.24
N GLU A 66 -1.09 6.06 0.30
CA GLU A 66 -0.38 6.25 1.56
C GLU A 66 -1.14 5.64 2.74
N SER A 67 -2.46 5.78 2.75
CA SER A 67 -3.35 5.17 3.75
C SER A 67 -3.28 3.65 3.73
N MET A 68 -3.29 3.03 2.54
CA MET A 68 -3.12 1.57 2.41
C MET A 68 -1.79 1.10 2.99
N VAL A 69 -0.68 1.79 2.68
CA VAL A 69 0.64 1.44 3.20
C VAL A 69 0.67 1.60 4.72
N PHE A 70 0.17 2.73 5.23
CA PHE A 70 0.09 2.99 6.67
C PHE A 70 -0.70 1.91 7.40
N CYS A 71 -1.91 1.57 6.91
CA CYS A 71 -2.76 0.55 7.51
C CYS A 71 -2.09 -0.82 7.47
N SER A 72 -1.43 -1.18 6.36
CA SER A 72 -0.72 -2.46 6.25
C SER A 72 0.42 -2.58 7.26
N VAL A 73 1.23 -1.53 7.43
CA VAL A 73 2.31 -1.52 8.44
C VAL A 73 1.74 -1.63 9.86
N ARG A 74 0.70 -0.85 10.16
CA ARG A 74 0.03 -0.89 11.47
C ARG A 74 -0.54 -2.28 11.77
N GLN A 75 -1.17 -2.90 10.79
CA GLN A 75 -1.73 -4.24 10.92
C GLN A 75 -0.65 -5.31 11.09
N ALA A 76 0.45 -5.22 10.33
CA ALA A 76 1.58 -6.14 10.46
C ALA A 76 2.19 -6.10 11.87
N LEU A 77 2.31 -4.91 12.46
CA LEU A 77 2.92 -4.72 13.77
C LEU A 77 1.93 -4.90 14.94
N ALA A 78 0.64 -5.05 14.66
CA ALA A 78 -0.36 -5.28 15.69
C ALA A 78 -0.07 -6.59 16.45
N GLY A 79 0.08 -6.51 17.77
CA GLY A 79 0.42 -7.66 18.61
C GLY A 79 1.90 -8.04 18.64
N THR A 80 2.78 -7.19 18.10
CA THR A 80 4.24 -7.30 18.29
C THR A 80 4.74 -6.25 19.27
N ASP A 81 5.87 -6.53 19.93
CA ASP A 81 6.58 -5.60 20.80
C ASP A 81 7.59 -4.72 20.02
N PHE A 82 7.42 -4.62 18.68
CA PHE A 82 8.35 -3.88 17.84
C PHE A 82 8.20 -2.37 18.02
N ASP A 83 9.27 -1.71 18.48
CA ASP A 83 9.33 -0.25 18.59
C ASP A 83 9.69 0.38 17.23
N ILE A 84 8.67 0.82 16.50
CA ILE A 84 8.83 1.46 15.17
C ILE A 84 9.55 2.81 15.25
N ALA A 85 9.58 3.48 16.42
CA ALA A 85 10.24 4.78 16.61
C ALA A 85 11.72 4.66 16.99
N ALA A 86 12.22 3.44 17.20
CA ALA A 86 13.62 3.22 17.55
C ALA A 86 14.58 3.76 16.49
N LYS A 87 15.71 4.33 16.91
CA LYS A 87 16.69 4.99 16.03
C LYS A 87 17.36 4.08 15.00
N ASN A 88 17.28 2.77 15.18
CA ASN A 88 17.82 1.75 14.27
C ASN A 88 16.77 1.17 13.31
N VAL A 89 15.55 1.71 13.31
CA VAL A 89 14.50 1.33 12.36
C VAL A 89 14.69 2.08 11.05
N VAL A 90 14.63 1.37 9.94
CA VAL A 90 14.65 1.96 8.59
C VAL A 90 13.34 1.61 7.89
N PHE A 91 12.62 2.62 7.41
CA PHE A 91 11.43 2.45 6.58
C PHE A 91 11.82 2.45 5.11
N ILE A 92 11.57 1.35 4.41
CA ILE A 92 11.83 1.21 2.99
C ILE A 92 10.50 1.11 2.26
N LEU A 93 10.16 2.14 1.47
CA LEU A 93 9.01 2.11 0.56
C LEU A 93 9.47 1.66 -0.82
N SER A 94 8.91 0.56 -1.31
CA SER A 94 9.12 0.09 -2.68
C SER A 94 7.82 0.22 -3.47
N SER A 95 7.81 1.07 -4.49
CA SER A 95 6.64 1.28 -5.34
C SER A 95 7.06 1.75 -6.73
N THR A 96 6.33 1.32 -7.76
CA THR A 96 6.48 1.82 -9.14
C THR A 96 5.41 2.83 -9.51
N LYS A 97 4.36 2.95 -8.73
CA LYS A 97 3.15 3.73 -9.06
C LYS A 97 2.85 4.83 -8.05
N ALA A 98 3.01 4.56 -6.75
CA ALA A 98 2.61 5.46 -5.69
C ALA A 98 1.22 6.08 -5.95
N ASN A 99 1.12 7.41 -5.97
CA ASN A 99 -0.12 8.17 -6.19
C ASN A 99 -0.47 8.37 -7.68
N VAL A 100 -0.08 7.45 -8.57
CA VAL A 100 -0.36 7.57 -10.02
C VAL A 100 -1.85 7.74 -10.34
N GLU A 101 -2.73 7.25 -9.47
CA GLU A 101 -4.19 7.39 -9.62
C GLU A 101 -4.67 8.86 -9.57
N LEU A 102 -3.86 9.75 -9.03
CA LEU A 102 -4.16 11.19 -8.96
C LEU A 102 -3.72 11.97 -10.21
N LEU A 103 -3.01 11.33 -11.15
CA LEU A 103 -2.61 11.98 -12.40
C LEU A 103 -3.86 12.42 -13.17
N GLY A 104 -3.88 13.72 -13.54
CA GLY A 104 -5.02 14.32 -14.23
C GLY A 104 -6.13 14.85 -13.32
N SER A 105 -6.05 14.65 -12.00
CA SER A 105 -6.96 15.28 -11.03
C SER A 105 -6.44 16.64 -10.57
N GLU A 106 -7.31 17.41 -9.91
CA GLU A 106 -6.92 18.68 -9.25
C GLU A 106 -5.92 18.48 -8.11
N GLU A 107 -5.81 17.26 -7.58
CA GLU A 107 -4.86 16.88 -6.53
C GLU A 107 -3.47 16.52 -7.06
N ALA A 108 -3.28 16.50 -8.38
CA ALA A 108 -2.03 16.12 -9.05
C ALA A 108 -0.94 17.20 -8.90
N ARG A 109 -0.47 17.43 -7.68
CA ARG A 109 0.66 18.32 -7.40
C ARG A 109 1.98 17.55 -7.35
N PRO A 110 3.12 18.18 -7.70
CA PRO A 110 4.43 17.51 -7.69
C PRO A 110 4.78 16.87 -6.34
N ASP A 111 4.45 17.53 -5.23
CA ASP A 111 4.69 17.02 -3.87
C ASP A 111 3.82 15.79 -3.54
N VAL A 112 2.61 15.71 -4.09
CA VAL A 112 1.70 14.58 -3.89
C VAL A 112 2.10 13.39 -4.78
N LEU A 113 2.50 13.66 -6.01
CA LEU A 113 2.88 12.62 -6.97
C LEU A 113 4.28 12.03 -6.71
N ASN A 114 5.14 12.73 -5.97
CA ASN A 114 6.49 12.28 -5.66
C ASN A 114 6.47 11.11 -4.66
N PRO A 115 6.95 9.91 -5.04
CA PRO A 115 6.96 8.76 -4.13
C PRO A 115 7.85 8.94 -2.90
N GLY A 116 8.89 9.79 -2.98
CA GLY A 116 9.76 10.15 -1.85
C GLY A 116 9.00 10.94 -0.79
N GLU A 117 8.19 11.89 -1.21
CA GLU A 117 7.33 12.65 -0.32
C GLU A 117 6.25 11.77 0.32
N SER A 118 5.71 10.80 -0.43
CA SER A 118 4.80 9.79 0.12
C SER A 118 5.49 8.95 1.20
N ALA A 119 6.72 8.51 0.97
CA ALA A 119 7.49 7.77 1.97
C ALA A 119 7.71 8.61 3.23
N ALA A 120 8.04 9.89 3.09
CA ALA A 120 8.23 10.83 4.20
C ALA A 120 6.92 11.04 5.00
N ARG A 121 5.78 11.25 4.32
CA ARG A 121 4.48 11.41 4.97
C ARG A 121 4.06 10.15 5.75
N ILE A 122 4.23 8.98 5.14
CA ILE A 122 3.92 7.69 5.79
C ILE A 122 4.81 7.49 7.01
N ALA A 123 6.13 7.65 6.87
CA ALA A 123 7.09 7.51 7.97
C ALA A 123 6.76 8.44 9.14
N LYS A 124 6.49 9.71 8.85
CA LYS A 124 6.07 10.71 9.85
C LYS A 124 4.78 10.27 10.57
N LYS A 125 3.79 9.79 9.82
CA LYS A 125 2.51 9.35 10.39
C LYS A 125 2.64 8.09 11.26
N LEU A 126 3.59 7.21 10.92
CA LEU A 126 3.95 6.03 11.71
C LEU A 126 4.78 6.35 12.96
N GLY A 127 5.31 7.58 13.08
CA GLY A 127 6.21 7.96 14.18
C GLY A 127 7.65 7.50 13.97
N ILE A 128 8.05 7.16 12.76
CA ILE A 128 9.42 6.75 12.43
C ILE A 128 10.31 7.99 12.45
N THR A 129 11.42 7.91 13.17
CA THR A 129 12.35 9.05 13.41
C THR A 129 13.50 9.12 12.40
N THR A 130 13.75 8.03 11.68
CA THR A 130 14.81 7.95 10.66
C THR A 130 14.29 8.39 9.30
N SER A 131 15.18 8.86 8.43
CA SER A 131 14.82 9.19 7.06
C SER A 131 14.41 7.93 6.28
N PRO A 132 13.26 7.95 5.59
CA PRO A 132 12.82 6.81 4.81
C PRO A 132 13.71 6.60 3.57
N VAL A 133 13.78 5.36 3.11
CA VAL A 133 14.44 4.98 1.85
C VAL A 133 13.37 4.67 0.81
N LEU A 134 13.44 5.35 -0.32
CA LEU A 134 12.59 5.03 -1.47
C LEU A 134 13.33 4.08 -2.42
N LYS A 135 12.68 3.00 -2.80
CA LYS A 135 13.07 2.14 -3.93
C LYS A 135 11.99 2.19 -5.00
N THR A 136 12.33 2.79 -6.12
CA THR A 136 11.54 2.65 -7.36
C THR A 136 12.14 1.49 -8.14
N SER A 137 11.45 0.36 -8.23
CA SER A 137 11.90 -0.76 -9.02
C SER A 137 10.98 -0.95 -10.22
N SER A 138 11.54 -0.96 -11.42
CA SER A 138 10.96 -1.70 -12.52
C SER A 138 11.16 -3.20 -12.24
N PHE A 139 10.29 -4.06 -12.73
CA PHE A 139 10.28 -5.51 -12.51
C PHE A 139 11.65 -6.21 -12.79
N SER A 140 12.52 -5.56 -13.54
CA SER A 140 13.86 -6.05 -13.90
C SER A 140 14.91 -5.93 -12.79
N THR A 141 14.66 -5.22 -11.72
CA THR A 141 15.67 -4.92 -10.68
C THR A 141 15.66 -5.93 -9.52
N PHE A 142 14.67 -6.82 -9.42
CA PHE A 142 14.60 -7.84 -8.38
C PHE A 142 15.48 -9.08 -8.63
N ALA A 143 16.13 -9.17 -9.79
CA ALA A 143 16.90 -10.37 -10.18
C ALA A 143 18.41 -10.31 -9.82
N THR A 144 18.87 -9.30 -9.10
CA THR A 144 20.33 -9.07 -8.94
C THR A 144 20.79 -8.70 -7.53
N TYR A 145 20.20 -9.29 -6.47
CA TYR A 145 20.87 -9.24 -5.15
C TYR A 145 20.56 -10.49 -4.33
#